data_5d9ee65ef21a352737fa733141dbddcd
#
_entry.id   5d9ee65ef21a352737fa733141dbddcd
#
_cell.length_a   1.000
_cell.length_b   1.000
_cell.length_c   1.000
_cell.angle_alpha   90.00
_cell.angle_beta   90.00
_cell.angle_gamma   90.00
#
_symmetry.space_group_name_H-M   'P 1'
#
loop_
_entity.id
_entity.type
_entity.pdbx_description
1 polymer ?
#
loop_
_entity_poly.entity_id
_entity_poly.type
_entity_poly.pdbx_seq_one_letter_code
_entity_poly.pdbx_strand_id
1 'polypeptide(L)'
;MYHLTQEKMENIKQLILTRLSEIESRYDVKILLAVESGSRAWGFASKDSDYDVRFVYIHRKDWYLKLIEGRDVIEELDPNGVMDFAGWDLKKALLLMGKGNCAFAEWLNSPIVYYKDDEFFLRASQLKDEYFRKVSAVYHYYHMAMNHDRRYLEKRGYELKRFLYFLRGILASLWVVQKGSYPPVLFCELIESLVLDEKLKEEIHKLVSLKMEGSENNTVLVNNELIDFASSIAEQIKSMFGSFPSDEPRDYKNLDEFFINVLDSLPEKAAAHKKAQLAVDKFFADNNIGIKEIEDMLNSDKE
;
A
#
# COMPACT_ATOMS: atom_id res chain seq x y z
N MET A 1 13.78 -6.52 -18.36
CA MET A 1 13.04 -5.37 -17.83
C MET A 1 11.84 -5.12 -18.74
N TYR A 2 10.67 -5.67 -18.40
CA TYR A 2 9.45 -5.42 -19.17
C TYR A 2 8.93 -4.05 -18.79
N HIS A 3 9.34 -3.03 -19.53
CA HIS A 3 8.65 -1.75 -19.46
C HIS A 3 7.29 -1.93 -20.13
N LEU A 4 6.20 -1.86 -19.36
CA LEU A 4 4.92 -1.44 -19.93
C LEU A 4 5.22 -0.20 -20.76
N THR A 5 4.70 -0.13 -21.99
CA THR A 5 4.86 1.11 -22.77
C THR A 5 4.28 2.25 -21.94
N GLN A 6 4.86 3.43 -22.02
CA GLN A 6 4.41 4.61 -21.27
C GLN A 6 2.91 4.87 -21.49
N GLU A 7 2.43 4.57 -22.70
CA GLU A 7 1.03 4.61 -23.08
C GLU A 7 0.17 3.61 -22.31
N LYS A 8 0.60 2.35 -22.14
CA LYS A 8 -0.13 1.35 -21.35
C LYS A 8 -0.22 1.72 -19.88
N MET A 9 0.85 2.26 -19.31
CA MET A 9 0.86 2.75 -17.92
C MET A 9 -0.12 3.91 -17.71
N GLU A 10 -0.17 4.84 -18.66
CA GLU A 10 -1.10 5.97 -18.60
C GLU A 10 -2.55 5.50 -18.75
N ASN A 11 -2.82 4.57 -19.66
CA ASN A 11 -4.17 3.99 -19.83
C ASN A 11 -4.67 3.29 -18.56
N ILE A 12 -3.83 2.51 -17.90
CA ILE A 12 -4.17 1.86 -16.62
C ILE A 12 -4.46 2.90 -15.54
N LYS A 13 -3.63 3.93 -15.45
CA LYS A 13 -3.84 5.03 -14.49
C LYS A 13 -5.18 5.71 -14.72
N GLN A 14 -5.56 5.96 -15.98
CA GLN A 14 -6.84 6.58 -16.31
C GLN A 14 -8.02 5.67 -15.96
N LEU A 15 -7.90 4.37 -16.18
CA LEU A 15 -8.92 3.41 -15.78
C LEU A 15 -9.11 3.41 -14.24
N ILE A 16 -8.02 3.40 -13.48
CA ILE A 16 -8.06 3.51 -12.01
C ILE A 16 -8.75 4.81 -11.58
N LEU A 17 -8.39 5.94 -12.18
CA LEU A 17 -9.00 7.24 -11.87
C LEU A 17 -10.50 7.26 -12.17
N THR A 18 -10.93 6.61 -13.25
CA THR A 18 -12.35 6.47 -13.60
C THR A 18 -13.08 5.66 -12.54
N ARG A 19 -12.54 4.51 -12.13
CA ARG A 19 -13.12 3.68 -11.06
C ARG A 19 -13.20 4.43 -9.73
N LEU A 20 -12.16 5.20 -9.38
CA LEU A 20 -12.19 6.04 -8.18
C LEU A 20 -13.30 7.11 -8.24
N SER A 21 -13.53 7.72 -9.39
CA SER A 21 -14.64 8.67 -9.58
C SER A 21 -16.02 8.00 -9.48
N GLU A 22 -16.17 6.77 -9.99
CA GLU A 22 -17.38 5.97 -9.82
C GLU A 22 -17.65 5.64 -8.34
N ILE A 23 -16.59 5.30 -7.59
CA ILE A 23 -16.65 5.06 -6.13
C ILE A 23 -17.09 6.34 -5.41
N GLU A 24 -16.49 7.52 -5.71
CA GLU A 24 -16.90 8.79 -5.12
C GLU A 24 -18.41 9.04 -5.33
N SER A 25 -18.89 8.81 -6.56
CA SER A 25 -20.29 9.03 -6.92
C SER A 25 -21.24 8.05 -6.25
N ARG A 26 -20.86 6.76 -6.18
CA ARG A 26 -21.68 5.67 -5.62
C ARG A 26 -21.86 5.79 -4.11
N TYR A 27 -20.79 6.15 -3.41
CA TYR A 27 -20.76 6.21 -1.94
C TYR A 27 -20.97 7.62 -1.37
N ASP A 28 -21.14 8.64 -2.21
CA ASP A 28 -21.23 10.08 -1.84
C ASP A 28 -20.07 10.49 -0.92
N VAL A 29 -18.85 10.19 -1.35
CA VAL A 29 -17.60 10.47 -0.64
C VAL A 29 -16.67 11.34 -1.49
N LYS A 30 -15.65 11.93 -0.85
CA LYS A 30 -14.52 12.58 -1.52
C LYS A 30 -13.26 11.78 -1.25
N ILE A 31 -12.55 11.35 -2.31
CA ILE A 31 -11.24 10.72 -2.19
C ILE A 31 -10.19 11.81 -1.99
N LEU A 32 -9.31 11.60 -1.01
CA LEU A 32 -8.24 12.52 -0.61
C LEU A 32 -6.87 12.03 -1.06
N LEU A 33 -6.70 10.71 -1.13
CA LEU A 33 -5.47 10.04 -1.55
C LEU A 33 -5.83 8.72 -2.20
N ALA A 34 -5.18 8.38 -3.31
CA ALA A 34 -5.23 7.04 -3.89
C ALA A 34 -3.84 6.65 -4.40
N VAL A 35 -3.37 5.48 -4.00
CA VAL A 35 -2.02 4.99 -4.23
C VAL A 35 -2.01 3.51 -4.60
N GLU A 36 -0.96 3.07 -5.22
CA GLU A 36 -0.65 1.65 -5.34
C GLU A 36 -0.08 1.11 -4.02
N SER A 37 -0.40 -0.13 -3.69
CA SER A 37 0.14 -0.88 -2.56
C SER A 37 0.72 -2.22 -3.04
N GLY A 38 1.04 -3.12 -2.11
CA GLY A 38 1.48 -4.47 -2.43
C GLY A 38 2.75 -4.55 -3.28
N SER A 39 2.86 -5.62 -4.08
CA SER A 39 4.08 -5.94 -4.81
C SER A 39 4.50 -4.88 -5.84
N ARG A 40 3.54 -4.14 -6.41
CA ARG A 40 3.82 -3.04 -7.35
C ARG A 40 4.48 -1.87 -6.66
N ALA A 41 3.94 -1.45 -5.52
CA ALA A 41 4.54 -0.39 -4.70
C ALA A 41 5.91 -0.79 -4.15
N TRP A 42 6.09 -2.09 -3.84
CA TRP A 42 7.36 -2.61 -3.33
C TRP A 42 8.43 -2.80 -4.40
N GLY A 43 8.09 -2.69 -5.69
CA GLY A 43 9.02 -2.72 -6.81
C GLY A 43 9.39 -4.11 -7.31
N PHE A 44 8.59 -5.17 -7.00
CA PHE A 44 8.81 -6.53 -7.51
C PHE A 44 7.55 -7.23 -8.02
N ALA A 45 6.64 -6.47 -8.61
CA ALA A 45 5.46 -7.04 -9.26
C ALA A 45 5.83 -7.88 -10.48
N SER A 46 5.15 -9.02 -10.67
CA SER A 46 5.13 -9.77 -11.92
C SER A 46 4.13 -9.15 -12.91
N LYS A 47 4.12 -9.64 -14.14
CA LYS A 47 3.18 -9.16 -15.17
C LYS A 47 1.73 -9.38 -14.77
N ASP A 48 1.45 -10.53 -14.15
CA ASP A 48 0.14 -10.99 -13.70
C ASP A 48 -0.20 -10.56 -12.25
N SER A 49 0.63 -9.72 -11.62
CA SER A 49 0.32 -9.16 -10.31
C SER A 49 -0.87 -8.21 -10.40
N ASP A 50 -1.80 -8.33 -9.46
CA ASP A 50 -2.96 -7.46 -9.35
C ASP A 50 -2.55 -6.01 -9.06
N TYR A 51 -3.46 -5.07 -9.30
CA TYR A 51 -3.34 -3.68 -8.88
C TYR A 51 -4.03 -3.53 -7.52
N ASP A 52 -3.23 -3.25 -6.49
CA ASP A 52 -3.66 -3.04 -5.11
C ASP A 52 -3.94 -1.55 -4.86
N VAL A 53 -5.06 -1.03 -5.34
CA VAL A 53 -5.40 0.39 -5.19
C VAL A 53 -5.92 0.64 -3.77
N ARG A 54 -5.19 1.43 -3.01
CA ARG A 54 -5.55 1.84 -1.66
C ARG A 54 -5.87 3.31 -1.63
N PHE A 55 -6.95 3.69 -0.94
CA PHE A 55 -7.38 5.09 -0.93
C PHE A 55 -7.91 5.53 0.43
N VAL A 56 -7.82 6.83 0.68
CA VAL A 56 -8.43 7.49 1.84
C VAL A 56 -9.54 8.38 1.33
N TYR A 57 -10.69 8.29 1.93
CA TYR A 57 -11.87 9.07 1.59
C TYR A 57 -12.48 9.74 2.82
N ILE A 58 -13.31 10.73 2.59
CA ILE A 58 -14.08 11.41 3.62
C ILE A 58 -15.54 11.53 3.18
N HIS A 59 -16.43 11.27 4.12
CA HIS A 59 -17.87 11.55 3.97
C HIS A 59 -18.18 13.04 4.24
N ARG A 60 -19.39 13.44 3.93
CA ARG A 60 -19.92 14.75 4.32
C ARG A 60 -20.15 14.82 5.82
N LYS A 61 -20.19 16.04 6.36
CA LYS A 61 -20.32 16.30 7.80
C LYS A 61 -21.55 15.62 8.42
N ASP A 62 -22.68 15.61 7.73
CA ASP A 62 -23.94 15.00 8.19
C ASP A 62 -23.84 13.48 8.35
N TRP A 63 -22.94 12.82 7.63
CA TRP A 63 -22.70 11.38 7.78
C TRP A 63 -22.12 11.04 9.16
N TYR A 64 -21.17 11.85 9.66
CA TYR A 64 -20.53 11.66 10.98
C TYR A 64 -21.43 12.03 12.16
N LEU A 65 -22.53 12.76 11.91
CA LEU A 65 -23.48 13.20 12.93
C LEU A 65 -24.66 12.23 13.09
N LYS A 66 -24.72 11.14 12.35
CA LYS A 66 -25.75 10.12 12.47
C LYS A 66 -25.61 9.35 13.78
N LEU A 67 -26.74 8.93 14.37
CA LEU A 67 -26.78 8.14 15.60
C LEU A 67 -26.15 6.74 15.44
N ILE A 68 -26.26 6.18 14.23
CA ILE A 68 -25.68 4.88 13.90
C ILE A 68 -24.49 5.15 12.95
N GLU A 69 -23.30 4.70 13.39
CA GLU A 69 -22.08 4.80 12.59
C GLU A 69 -22.24 3.96 11.32
N GLY A 70 -21.82 4.50 10.18
CA GLY A 70 -21.77 3.79 8.92
C GLY A 70 -20.49 2.96 8.80
N ARG A 71 -20.39 2.19 7.71
CA ARG A 71 -19.17 1.41 7.41
C ARG A 71 -18.01 2.36 7.05
N ASP A 72 -16.88 2.20 7.72
CA ASP A 72 -15.68 3.02 7.57
C ASP A 72 -14.65 2.47 6.58
N VAL A 73 -15.07 1.49 5.76
CA VAL A 73 -14.26 0.86 4.69
C VAL A 73 -15.12 0.71 3.44
N ILE A 74 -14.55 1.05 2.29
CA ILE A 74 -15.08 0.73 0.97
C ILE A 74 -14.15 -0.30 0.35
N GLU A 75 -14.70 -1.43 -0.11
CA GLU A 75 -13.98 -2.49 -0.79
C GLU A 75 -14.73 -2.85 -2.06
N GLU A 76 -14.04 -2.77 -3.20
CA GLU A 76 -14.56 -3.18 -4.50
C GLU A 76 -13.48 -3.98 -5.24
N LEU A 77 -13.89 -5.10 -5.79
CA LEU A 77 -13.08 -5.89 -6.70
C LEU A 77 -13.55 -5.62 -8.12
N ASP A 78 -12.62 -5.33 -9.02
CA ASP A 78 -12.95 -5.22 -10.44
C ASP A 78 -13.57 -6.52 -10.96
N PRO A 79 -14.56 -6.49 -11.88
CA PRO A 79 -15.19 -7.69 -12.42
C PRO A 79 -14.23 -8.76 -12.95
N ASN A 80 -13.07 -8.34 -13.45
CA ASN A 80 -12.02 -9.23 -13.95
C ASN A 80 -11.05 -9.71 -12.86
N GLY A 81 -11.19 -9.22 -11.61
CA GLY A 81 -10.33 -9.57 -10.49
C GLY A 81 -8.88 -9.08 -10.60
N VAL A 82 -8.62 -8.09 -11.46
CA VAL A 82 -7.27 -7.54 -11.73
C VAL A 82 -6.96 -6.34 -10.84
N MET A 83 -8.00 -5.62 -10.44
CA MET A 83 -7.87 -4.42 -9.60
C MET A 83 -8.66 -4.61 -8.31
N ASP A 84 -7.98 -4.49 -7.19
CA ASP A 84 -8.55 -4.53 -5.85
C ASP A 84 -8.53 -3.12 -5.25
N PHE A 85 -9.72 -2.55 -5.05
CA PHE A 85 -9.91 -1.23 -4.46
C PHE A 85 -10.30 -1.37 -3.00
N ALA A 86 -9.47 -0.87 -2.09
CA ALA A 86 -9.79 -0.83 -0.67
C ALA A 86 -9.47 0.56 -0.09
N GLY A 87 -10.51 1.21 0.43
CA GLY A 87 -10.44 2.56 0.98
C GLY A 87 -10.81 2.62 2.44
N TRP A 88 -10.19 3.53 3.17
CA TRP A 88 -10.51 3.85 4.55
C TRP A 88 -11.11 5.23 4.66
N ASP A 89 -12.17 5.34 5.46
CA ASP A 89 -12.65 6.64 5.92
C ASP A 89 -11.54 7.39 6.64
N LEU A 90 -11.46 8.71 6.48
CA LEU A 90 -10.41 9.54 7.07
C LEU A 90 -10.39 9.39 8.60
N LYS A 91 -11.54 9.36 9.26
CA LYS A 91 -11.61 9.17 10.73
C LYS A 91 -10.94 7.86 11.13
N LYS A 92 -11.19 6.77 10.40
CA LYS A 92 -10.53 5.48 10.61
C LYS A 92 -9.02 5.56 10.36
N ALA A 93 -8.60 6.15 9.24
CA ALA A 93 -7.18 6.28 8.88
C ALA A 93 -6.40 7.02 9.98
N LEU A 94 -6.95 8.14 10.49
CA LEU A 94 -6.34 8.93 11.56
C LEU A 94 -6.35 8.19 12.91
N LEU A 95 -7.42 7.49 13.26
CA LEU A 95 -7.46 6.64 14.46
C LEU A 95 -6.40 5.53 14.41
N LEU A 96 -6.21 4.91 13.26
CA LEU A 96 -5.17 3.88 13.04
C LEU A 96 -3.77 4.50 13.11
N MET A 97 -3.54 5.69 12.52
CA MET A 97 -2.30 6.44 12.65
C MET A 97 -1.97 6.73 14.11
N GLY A 98 -2.93 7.25 14.87
CA GLY A 98 -2.77 7.52 16.31
C GLY A 98 -2.41 6.28 17.14
N LYS A 99 -2.84 5.08 16.70
CA LYS A 99 -2.49 3.79 17.29
C LYS A 99 -1.14 3.24 16.81
N GLY A 100 -0.45 3.93 15.88
CA GLY A 100 0.83 3.48 15.32
C GLY A 100 0.68 2.39 14.26
N ASN A 101 -0.47 2.30 13.58
CA ASN A 101 -0.65 1.39 12.45
C ASN A 101 0.21 1.84 11.26
N CYS A 102 0.97 0.90 10.66
CA CYS A 102 1.92 1.22 9.60
C CYS A 102 1.31 1.27 8.20
N ALA A 103 0.12 0.69 7.97
CA ALA A 103 -0.43 0.59 6.63
C ALA A 103 -0.73 1.96 6.03
N PHE A 104 -1.31 2.90 6.79
CA PHE A 104 -1.54 4.25 6.30
C PHE A 104 -0.22 5.01 6.05
N ALA A 105 0.79 4.76 6.87
CA ALA A 105 2.12 5.33 6.64
C ALA A 105 2.77 4.77 5.35
N GLU A 106 2.59 3.48 5.04
CA GLU A 106 3.01 2.91 3.76
C GLU A 106 2.27 3.55 2.58
N TRP A 107 0.96 3.80 2.69
CA TRP A 107 0.21 4.50 1.63
C TRP A 107 0.73 5.90 1.38
N LEU A 108 1.01 6.67 2.43
CA LEU A 108 1.62 8.01 2.32
C LEU A 108 3.04 8.01 1.74
N ASN A 109 3.75 6.89 1.84
CA ASN A 109 5.10 6.71 1.31
C ASN A 109 5.13 5.91 -0.02
N SER A 110 3.96 5.57 -0.58
CA SER A 110 3.90 4.81 -1.83
C SER A 110 4.59 5.56 -2.97
N PRO A 111 5.48 4.89 -3.74
CA PRO A 111 6.13 5.53 -4.89
C PRO A 111 5.18 5.73 -6.08
N ILE A 112 4.00 5.09 -6.06
CA ILE A 112 3.01 5.17 -7.13
C ILE A 112 1.75 5.81 -6.58
N VAL A 113 1.53 7.09 -6.97
CA VAL A 113 0.38 7.89 -6.57
C VAL A 113 -0.54 8.09 -7.77
N TYR A 114 -1.78 7.64 -7.65
CA TYR A 114 -2.82 7.83 -8.66
C TYR A 114 -3.50 9.18 -8.51
N TYR A 115 -3.89 9.51 -7.29
CA TYR A 115 -4.51 10.78 -6.94
C TYR A 115 -4.06 11.25 -5.55
N LYS A 116 -3.90 12.54 -5.35
CA LYS A 116 -3.74 13.15 -4.04
C LYS A 116 -4.31 14.57 -4.02
N ASP A 117 -4.94 14.92 -2.94
CA ASP A 117 -5.14 16.30 -2.52
C ASP A 117 -3.83 16.79 -1.88
N ASP A 118 -3.22 17.84 -2.43
CA ASP A 118 -1.86 18.23 -2.04
C ASP A 118 -1.81 18.78 -0.61
N GLU A 119 -2.83 19.53 -0.16
CA GLU A 119 -2.89 20.07 1.19
C GLU A 119 -3.08 18.95 2.23
N PHE A 120 -4.03 18.06 1.96
CA PHE A 120 -4.24 16.85 2.75
C PHE A 120 -2.96 16.02 2.86
N PHE A 121 -2.33 15.72 1.72
CA PHE A 121 -1.14 14.87 1.66
C PHE A 121 0.03 15.46 2.45
N LEU A 122 0.27 16.75 2.31
CA LEU A 122 1.34 17.45 3.05
C LEU A 122 1.14 17.32 4.56
N ARG A 123 -0.07 17.62 5.05
CA ARG A 123 -0.36 17.59 6.48
C ARG A 123 -0.39 16.18 7.04
N ALA A 124 -0.99 15.22 6.32
CA ALA A 124 -1.01 13.80 6.70
C ALA A 124 0.42 13.23 6.81
N SER A 125 1.32 13.61 5.88
CA SER A 125 2.73 13.19 5.91
C SER A 125 3.47 13.70 7.13
N GLN A 126 3.22 14.94 7.57
CA GLN A 126 3.80 15.50 8.80
C GLN A 126 3.29 14.76 10.04
N LEU A 127 1.97 14.55 10.13
CA LEU A 127 1.35 13.85 11.25
C LEU A 127 1.81 12.39 11.34
N LYS A 128 2.01 11.72 10.21
CA LYS A 128 2.55 10.36 10.16
C LYS A 128 3.85 10.24 10.96
N ASP A 129 4.79 11.14 10.78
CA ASP A 129 6.08 11.11 11.48
C ASP A 129 5.93 11.48 12.97
N GLU A 130 5.02 12.41 13.30
CA GLU A 130 4.69 12.77 14.69
C GLU A 130 4.09 11.57 15.46
N TYR A 131 3.24 10.78 14.81
CA TYR A 131 2.56 9.63 15.42
C TYR A 131 3.29 8.28 15.22
N PHE A 132 4.54 8.29 14.72
CA PHE A 132 5.34 7.09 14.62
C PHE A 132 5.52 6.41 15.98
N ARG A 133 5.28 5.09 16.04
CA ARG A 133 5.45 4.24 17.22
C ARG A 133 6.39 3.10 16.91
N LYS A 134 7.60 3.15 17.44
CA LYS A 134 8.66 2.17 17.15
C LYS A 134 8.21 0.74 17.48
N VAL A 135 7.66 0.54 18.67
CA VAL A 135 7.27 -0.80 19.15
C VAL A 135 6.16 -1.37 18.25
N SER A 136 5.08 -0.59 18.04
CA SER A 136 3.97 -0.98 17.17
C SER A 136 4.45 -1.33 15.76
N ALA A 137 5.40 -0.55 15.20
CA ALA A 137 5.93 -0.79 13.86
C ALA A 137 6.79 -2.06 13.78
N VAL A 138 7.65 -2.33 14.78
CA VAL A 138 8.44 -3.58 14.84
C VAL A 138 7.51 -4.79 14.86
N TYR A 139 6.49 -4.79 15.73
CA TYR A 139 5.52 -5.87 15.81
C TYR A 139 4.70 -6.03 14.52
N HIS A 140 4.27 -4.93 13.92
CA HIS A 140 3.50 -4.94 12.67
C HIS A 140 4.25 -5.66 11.56
N TYR A 141 5.47 -5.22 11.23
CA TYR A 141 6.26 -5.81 10.16
C TYR A 141 6.71 -7.24 10.47
N TYR A 142 7.07 -7.53 11.72
CA TYR A 142 7.42 -8.88 12.14
C TYR A 142 6.23 -9.84 11.97
N HIS A 143 5.03 -9.50 12.45
CA HIS A 143 3.87 -10.37 12.33
C HIS A 143 3.41 -10.50 10.89
N MET A 144 3.51 -9.45 10.08
CA MET A 144 3.26 -9.52 8.64
C MET A 144 4.19 -10.56 7.99
N ALA A 145 5.47 -10.54 8.31
CA ALA A 145 6.43 -11.54 7.83
C ALA A 145 6.06 -12.95 8.29
N MET A 146 5.78 -13.14 9.58
CA MET A 146 5.45 -14.46 10.15
C MET A 146 4.16 -15.07 9.59
N ASN A 147 3.21 -14.29 9.10
CA ASN A 147 2.03 -14.79 8.42
C ASN A 147 2.38 -15.51 7.11
N HIS A 148 3.50 -15.17 6.49
CA HIS A 148 4.03 -15.81 5.28
C HIS A 148 4.96 -16.99 5.59
N ASP A 149 5.59 -17.04 6.78
CA ASP A 149 6.60 -18.03 7.18
C ASP A 149 6.01 -19.32 7.76
N ARG A 150 4.99 -19.26 8.60
CA ARG A 150 4.56 -20.35 9.50
C ARG A 150 4.24 -21.71 8.88
N ARG A 151 4.14 -21.85 7.56
CA ARG A 151 3.74 -23.10 6.90
C ARG A 151 4.80 -23.68 5.94
N TYR A 152 5.93 -23.01 5.70
CA TYR A 152 6.79 -23.27 4.55
C TYR A 152 8.26 -23.54 4.85
N LEU A 153 8.77 -23.22 6.05
CA LEU A 153 10.14 -23.56 6.48
C LEU A 153 10.38 -25.07 6.56
N GLU A 154 9.31 -25.87 6.67
CA GLU A 154 9.38 -27.33 6.82
C GLU A 154 9.36 -28.11 5.49
N LYS A 155 9.02 -27.49 4.38
CA LYS A 155 8.93 -28.13 3.06
C LYS A 155 9.97 -27.56 2.11
N ARG A 156 10.83 -28.43 1.57
CA ARG A 156 11.82 -28.11 0.54
C ARG A 156 11.14 -27.58 -0.72
N GLY A 157 11.04 -26.28 -0.85
CA GLY A 157 10.46 -25.55 -1.98
C GLY A 157 9.60 -24.39 -1.51
N TYR A 158 10.10 -23.17 -1.71
CA TYR A 158 9.38 -21.95 -1.37
C TYR A 158 8.58 -21.47 -2.58
N GLU A 159 7.34 -21.09 -2.35
CA GLU A 159 6.69 -20.16 -3.27
C GLU A 159 7.46 -18.84 -3.21
N LEU A 160 8.02 -18.44 -4.33
CA LEU A 160 8.89 -17.28 -4.45
C LEU A 160 8.23 -16.01 -3.89
N LYS A 161 6.95 -15.78 -4.19
CA LYS A 161 6.14 -14.67 -3.67
C LYS A 161 6.18 -14.64 -2.15
N ARG A 162 5.92 -15.76 -1.49
CA ARG A 162 5.84 -15.83 -0.02
C ARG A 162 7.18 -15.59 0.64
N PHE A 163 8.26 -16.13 0.06
CA PHE A 163 9.59 -15.89 0.58
C PHE A 163 9.99 -14.41 0.50
N LEU A 164 9.73 -13.75 -0.64
CA LEU A 164 10.03 -12.32 -0.78
C LEU A 164 9.18 -11.45 0.15
N TYR A 165 7.91 -11.81 0.38
CA TYR A 165 7.04 -11.14 1.35
C TYR A 165 7.54 -11.31 2.78
N PHE A 166 7.95 -12.53 3.15
CA PHE A 166 8.59 -12.81 4.44
C PHE A 166 9.86 -11.98 4.62
N LEU A 167 10.79 -12.05 3.66
CA LEU A 167 12.06 -11.35 3.72
C LEU A 167 11.86 -9.82 3.80
N ARG A 168 10.95 -9.26 2.98
CA ARG A 168 10.62 -7.83 3.06
C ARG A 168 10.10 -7.44 4.45
N GLY A 169 9.19 -8.21 5.02
CA GLY A 169 8.64 -7.93 6.34
C GLY A 169 9.71 -7.97 7.44
N ILE A 170 10.62 -8.95 7.40
CA ILE A 170 11.73 -9.06 8.36
C ILE A 170 12.71 -7.89 8.20
N LEU A 171 13.09 -7.53 6.97
CA LEU A 171 13.98 -6.39 6.73
C LEU A 171 13.31 -5.06 7.12
N ALA A 172 12.02 -4.89 6.87
CA ALA A 172 11.27 -3.72 7.32
C ALA A 172 11.25 -3.62 8.86
N SER A 173 11.04 -4.74 9.56
CA SER A 173 11.11 -4.78 11.02
C SER A 173 12.51 -4.44 11.55
N LEU A 174 13.56 -4.98 10.90
CA LEU A 174 14.97 -4.68 11.23
C LEU A 174 15.29 -3.19 11.01
N TRP A 175 14.78 -2.60 9.92
CA TRP A 175 14.92 -1.17 9.67
C TRP A 175 14.36 -0.35 10.83
N VAL A 176 13.14 -0.67 11.28
CA VAL A 176 12.52 0.04 12.42
C VAL A 176 13.38 -0.09 13.69
N VAL A 177 13.93 -1.28 13.95
CA VAL A 177 14.83 -1.49 15.11
C VAL A 177 16.06 -0.62 15.02
N GLN A 178 16.73 -0.57 13.86
CA GLN A 178 18.01 0.11 13.66
C GLN A 178 17.88 1.61 13.44
N LYS A 179 16.91 2.03 12.64
CA LYS A 179 16.77 3.43 12.20
C LYS A 179 15.75 4.24 13.02
N GLY A 180 14.80 3.57 13.70
CA GLY A 180 13.77 4.26 14.49
C GLY A 180 12.81 5.11 13.65
N SER A 181 12.54 4.72 12.42
CA SER A 181 11.64 5.40 11.49
C SER A 181 10.82 4.39 10.67
N TYR A 182 9.81 4.85 9.94
CA TYR A 182 9.14 3.99 8.97
C TYR A 182 10.14 3.47 7.93
N PRO A 183 10.04 2.20 7.53
CA PRO A 183 10.90 1.63 6.50
C PRO A 183 10.52 2.19 5.12
N PRO A 184 11.46 2.23 4.17
CA PRO A 184 11.15 2.53 2.79
C PRO A 184 10.17 1.50 2.21
N VAL A 185 9.29 1.95 1.31
CA VAL A 185 8.31 1.09 0.65
C VAL A 185 9.00 0.20 -0.38
N LEU A 186 9.95 0.74 -1.13
CA LEU A 186 10.72 -0.01 -2.12
C LEU A 186 11.61 -1.06 -1.47
N PHE A 187 11.47 -2.31 -1.90
CA PHE A 187 12.22 -3.43 -1.34
C PHE A 187 13.72 -3.33 -1.62
N CYS A 188 14.11 -2.82 -2.80
CA CYS A 188 15.52 -2.61 -3.13
C CYS A 188 16.22 -1.69 -2.12
N GLU A 189 15.55 -0.66 -1.60
CA GLU A 189 16.14 0.24 -0.60
C GLU A 189 16.42 -0.46 0.73
N LEU A 190 15.56 -1.40 1.14
CA LEU A 190 15.78 -2.26 2.30
C LEU A 190 16.99 -3.18 2.10
N ILE A 191 17.09 -3.82 0.93
CA ILE A 191 18.19 -4.72 0.59
C ILE A 191 19.51 -3.97 0.63
N GLU A 192 19.61 -2.84 -0.09
CA GLU A 192 20.83 -2.06 -0.17
C GLU A 192 21.30 -1.51 1.18
N SER A 193 20.36 -1.17 2.05
CA SER A 193 20.66 -0.55 3.34
C SER A 193 20.97 -1.53 4.46
N LEU A 194 20.44 -2.76 4.40
CA LEU A 194 20.47 -3.70 5.53
C LEU A 194 21.21 -5.01 5.26
N VAL A 195 21.33 -5.41 4.00
CA VAL A 195 22.06 -6.62 3.62
C VAL A 195 23.51 -6.22 3.30
N LEU A 196 24.44 -6.60 4.16
CA LEU A 196 25.85 -6.21 4.02
C LEU A 196 26.67 -7.19 3.17
N ASP A 197 26.24 -8.45 3.06
CA ASP A 197 26.89 -9.46 2.24
C ASP A 197 26.47 -9.33 0.78
N GLU A 198 27.42 -9.02 -0.10
CA GLU A 198 27.18 -8.81 -1.52
C GLU A 198 26.64 -10.06 -2.24
N LYS A 199 27.04 -11.26 -1.80
CA LYS A 199 26.53 -12.51 -2.39
C LYS A 199 25.04 -12.71 -2.06
N LEU A 200 24.64 -12.41 -0.81
CA LEU A 200 23.25 -12.45 -0.41
C LEU A 200 22.43 -11.40 -1.15
N LYS A 201 22.96 -10.18 -1.33
CA LYS A 201 22.30 -9.15 -2.17
C LYS A 201 22.06 -9.62 -3.58
N GLU A 202 23.11 -10.14 -4.24
CA GLU A 202 23.00 -10.64 -5.61
C GLU A 202 21.94 -11.75 -5.71
N GLU A 203 21.90 -12.65 -4.72
CA GLU A 203 20.92 -13.73 -4.70
C GLU A 203 19.48 -13.21 -4.51
N ILE A 204 19.27 -12.25 -3.62
CA ILE A 204 17.97 -11.60 -3.44
C ILE A 204 17.54 -10.91 -4.73
N HIS A 205 18.43 -10.17 -5.40
CA HIS A 205 18.13 -9.53 -6.66
C HIS A 205 17.79 -10.52 -7.78
N LYS A 206 18.45 -11.70 -7.82
CA LYS A 206 18.07 -12.79 -8.74
C LYS A 206 16.66 -13.30 -8.46
N LEU A 207 16.30 -13.52 -7.18
CA LEU A 207 14.94 -13.93 -6.81
C LEU A 207 13.89 -12.88 -7.16
N VAL A 208 14.20 -11.60 -6.95
CA VAL A 208 13.34 -10.48 -7.37
C VAL A 208 13.14 -10.49 -8.88
N SER A 209 14.21 -10.63 -9.66
CA SER A 209 14.13 -10.70 -11.12
C SER A 209 13.29 -11.89 -11.59
N LEU A 210 13.50 -13.07 -11.01
CA LEU A 210 12.70 -14.26 -11.29
C LEU A 210 11.22 -14.06 -10.99
N LYS A 211 10.87 -13.34 -9.90
CA LYS A 211 9.47 -12.99 -9.58
C LYS A 211 8.89 -12.05 -10.62
N MET A 212 9.65 -11.05 -11.06
CA MET A 212 9.19 -10.05 -12.03
C MET A 212 9.00 -10.64 -13.44
N GLU A 213 9.81 -11.63 -13.82
CA GLU A 213 9.76 -12.29 -15.13
C GLU A 213 8.76 -13.45 -15.17
N GLY A 214 8.46 -14.05 -14.01
CA GLY A 214 7.63 -15.24 -13.87
C GLY A 214 6.16 -14.97 -13.58
N SER A 215 5.41 -16.06 -13.39
CA SER A 215 4.06 -16.02 -12.84
C SER A 215 4.09 -15.98 -11.31
N GLU A 216 2.98 -15.56 -10.70
CA GLU A 216 2.86 -15.46 -9.23
C GLU A 216 3.13 -16.77 -8.47
N ASN A 217 2.92 -17.93 -9.10
CA ASN A 217 2.95 -19.25 -8.46
C ASN A 217 4.28 -20.00 -8.66
N ASN A 218 5.37 -19.34 -9.05
CA ASN A 218 6.66 -20.00 -9.24
C ASN A 218 7.24 -20.52 -7.91
N THR A 219 7.53 -21.81 -7.86
CA THR A 219 8.26 -22.44 -6.76
C THR A 219 9.74 -22.43 -7.09
N VAL A 220 10.56 -21.88 -6.23
CA VAL A 220 12.02 -21.77 -6.41
C VAL A 220 12.74 -22.40 -5.23
N LEU A 221 13.86 -23.05 -5.50
CA LEU A 221 14.79 -23.47 -4.44
C LEU A 221 15.57 -22.24 -3.98
N VAL A 222 15.26 -21.78 -2.79
CA VAL A 222 16.00 -20.70 -2.13
C VAL A 222 17.23 -21.30 -1.47
N ASN A 223 18.38 -20.64 -1.58
CA ASN A 223 19.63 -21.07 -0.96
C ASN A 223 19.50 -21.10 0.57
N ASN A 224 20.05 -22.14 1.20
CA ASN A 224 20.01 -22.30 2.65
C ASN A 224 20.67 -21.11 3.39
N GLU A 225 21.76 -20.54 2.87
CA GLU A 225 22.42 -19.36 3.46
C GLU A 225 21.45 -18.16 3.56
N LEU A 226 20.63 -17.94 2.54
CA LEU A 226 19.64 -16.87 2.56
C LEU A 226 18.47 -17.15 3.52
N ILE A 227 18.07 -18.42 3.62
CA ILE A 227 17.06 -18.85 4.59
C ILE A 227 17.58 -18.65 6.02
N ASP A 228 18.81 -19.07 6.30
CA ASP A 228 19.45 -18.94 7.60
C ASP A 228 19.64 -17.46 7.98
N PHE A 229 20.05 -16.63 7.02
CA PHE A 229 20.15 -15.18 7.19
C PHE A 229 18.79 -14.57 7.59
N ALA A 230 17.72 -14.84 6.84
CA ALA A 230 16.40 -14.29 7.13
C ALA A 230 15.85 -14.80 8.46
N SER A 231 16.05 -16.10 8.77
CA SER A 231 15.62 -16.72 10.02
C SER A 231 16.37 -16.16 11.22
N SER A 232 17.69 -15.94 11.10
CA SER A 232 18.50 -15.34 12.17
C SER A 232 18.06 -13.94 12.53
N ILE A 233 17.68 -13.11 11.53
CA ILE A 233 17.12 -11.77 11.76
C ILE A 233 15.78 -11.89 12.48
N ALA A 234 14.91 -12.81 12.05
CA ALA A 234 13.61 -13.01 12.69
C ALA A 234 13.74 -13.41 14.16
N GLU A 235 14.65 -14.31 14.47
CA GLU A 235 14.95 -14.74 15.85
C GLU A 235 15.55 -13.59 16.69
N GLN A 236 16.47 -12.82 16.11
CA GLN A 236 17.04 -11.65 16.75
C GLN A 236 15.97 -10.63 17.12
N ILE A 237 15.07 -10.26 16.18
CA ILE A 237 13.98 -9.35 16.44
C ILE A 237 13.06 -9.90 17.52
N LYS A 238 12.69 -11.19 17.43
CA LYS A 238 11.86 -11.86 18.42
C LYS A 238 12.46 -11.84 19.82
N SER A 239 13.77 -12.00 19.94
CA SER A 239 14.45 -11.95 21.23
C SER A 239 14.42 -10.58 21.89
N MET A 240 14.19 -9.52 21.10
CA MET A 240 14.02 -8.15 21.61
C MET A 240 12.59 -7.87 22.11
N PHE A 241 11.62 -8.75 21.83
CA PHE A 241 10.26 -8.57 22.32
C PHE A 241 10.24 -8.57 23.85
N GLY A 242 9.52 -7.64 24.43
CA GLY A 242 9.46 -7.43 25.87
C GLY A 242 10.58 -6.54 26.44
N SER A 243 11.66 -6.27 25.66
CA SER A 243 12.70 -5.30 26.06
C SER A 243 12.40 -3.87 25.58
N PHE A 244 11.45 -3.71 24.64
CA PHE A 244 11.05 -2.39 24.18
C PHE A 244 10.26 -1.66 25.29
N PRO A 245 10.55 -0.38 25.53
CA PRO A 245 9.73 0.43 26.41
C PRO A 245 8.30 0.53 25.82
N SER A 246 7.29 0.55 26.67
CA SER A 246 5.92 0.76 26.22
C SER A 246 5.81 2.10 25.48
N ASP A 247 5.08 2.09 24.35
CA ASP A 247 4.72 3.34 23.68
C ASP A 247 3.87 4.20 24.64
N GLU A 248 4.26 5.45 24.85
CA GLU A 248 3.48 6.37 25.66
C GLU A 248 2.14 6.73 24.97
N PRO A 249 1.06 6.91 25.74
CA PRO A 249 -0.19 7.43 25.20
C PRO A 249 0.06 8.78 24.51
N ARG A 250 -0.48 8.97 23.32
CA ARG A 250 -0.41 10.24 22.60
C ARG A 250 -1.75 10.94 22.62
N ASP A 251 -1.71 12.26 22.71
CA ASP A 251 -2.87 13.10 22.52
C ASP A 251 -3.33 13.02 21.04
N TYR A 252 -4.62 12.96 20.83
CA TYR A 252 -5.24 12.95 19.49
C TYR A 252 -5.58 14.35 18.99
N LYS A 253 -5.28 15.40 19.74
CA LYS A 253 -5.67 16.79 19.42
C LYS A 253 -5.30 17.21 18.00
N ASN A 254 -4.05 16.95 17.58
CA ASN A 254 -3.60 17.33 16.23
C ASN A 254 -4.33 16.52 15.13
N LEU A 255 -4.70 15.27 15.41
CA LEU A 255 -5.49 14.44 14.49
C LEU A 255 -6.95 14.91 14.41
N ASP A 256 -7.54 15.29 15.53
CA ASP A 256 -8.89 15.83 15.61
C ASP A 256 -8.98 17.19 14.87
N GLU A 257 -8.03 18.10 15.13
CA GLU A 257 -7.94 19.37 14.42
C GLU A 257 -7.77 19.16 12.90
N PHE A 258 -6.93 18.23 12.49
CA PHE A 258 -6.74 17.91 11.08
C PHE A 258 -8.01 17.34 10.45
N PHE A 259 -8.67 16.39 11.12
CA PHE A 259 -9.93 15.82 10.66
C PHE A 259 -11.01 16.91 10.47
N ILE A 260 -11.18 17.79 11.44
CA ILE A 260 -12.15 18.89 11.40
C ILE A 260 -11.83 19.85 10.24
N ASN A 261 -10.57 20.23 10.07
CA ASN A 261 -10.15 21.14 9.00
C ASN A 261 -10.44 20.57 7.61
N VAL A 262 -10.13 19.26 7.38
CA VAL A 262 -10.43 18.59 6.13
C VAL A 262 -11.96 18.52 5.91
N LEU A 263 -12.72 18.20 6.96
CA LEU A 263 -14.18 18.12 6.88
C LEU A 263 -14.84 19.47 6.54
N ASP A 264 -14.34 20.55 7.13
CA ASP A 264 -14.85 21.91 6.90
C ASP A 264 -14.41 22.50 5.54
N SER A 265 -13.34 21.96 4.94
CA SER A 265 -12.88 22.35 3.59
C SER A 265 -13.71 21.74 2.45
N LEU A 266 -14.58 20.77 2.73
CA LEU A 266 -15.36 20.09 1.70
C LEU A 266 -16.39 21.04 1.08
N PRO A 267 -16.51 21.10 -0.27
CA PRO A 267 -17.51 21.94 -0.94
C PRO A 267 -18.93 21.44 -0.67
N GLU A 268 -19.87 22.36 -0.65
CA GLU A 268 -21.30 22.02 -0.56
C GLU A 268 -21.77 21.17 -1.76
N LYS A 269 -22.80 20.33 -1.52
CA LYS A 269 -23.28 19.20 -2.37
C LYS A 269 -23.36 19.41 -3.88
N ALA A 270 -23.59 20.62 -4.37
CA ALA A 270 -23.97 20.84 -5.77
C ALA A 270 -22.80 21.04 -6.75
N ALA A 271 -21.61 21.37 -6.28
CA ALA A 271 -20.49 21.79 -7.15
C ALA A 271 -19.46 20.69 -7.43
N ALA A 272 -19.28 19.73 -6.53
CA ALA A 272 -18.21 18.74 -6.59
C ALA A 272 -18.45 17.62 -7.63
N HIS A 273 -19.64 17.04 -7.68
CA HIS A 273 -19.98 15.94 -8.59
C HIS A 273 -19.91 16.34 -10.07
N LYS A 274 -20.37 17.54 -10.38
CA LYS A 274 -20.42 18.04 -11.76
C LYS A 274 -19.05 18.29 -12.35
N LYS A 275 -18.08 18.69 -11.51
CA LYS A 275 -16.71 19.03 -11.95
C LYS A 275 -15.86 17.78 -12.18
N ALA A 276 -15.99 16.77 -11.34
CA ALA A 276 -15.25 15.49 -11.49
C ALA A 276 -15.76 14.71 -12.71
N GLN A 277 -17.05 14.55 -12.86
CA GLN A 277 -17.66 13.88 -14.01
C GLN A 277 -17.31 14.56 -15.33
N LEU A 278 -17.37 15.90 -15.39
CA LEU A 278 -17.03 16.66 -16.58
C LEU A 278 -15.55 16.49 -17.00
N ALA A 279 -14.66 16.36 -16.03
CA ALA A 279 -13.21 16.16 -16.29
C ALA A 279 -12.94 14.76 -16.87
N VAL A 280 -13.60 13.73 -16.33
CA VAL A 280 -13.52 12.34 -16.82
C VAL A 280 -14.11 12.21 -18.22
N ASP A 281 -15.34 12.72 -18.42
CA ASP A 281 -16.03 12.67 -19.72
C ASP A 281 -15.23 13.40 -20.81
N LYS A 282 -14.63 14.53 -20.45
CA LYS A 282 -13.77 15.31 -21.36
C LYS A 282 -12.50 14.56 -21.74
N PHE A 283 -11.86 13.89 -20.77
CA PHE A 283 -10.64 13.11 -21.04
C PHE A 283 -10.91 11.98 -22.02
N PHE A 284 -11.97 11.18 -21.83
CA PHE A 284 -12.31 10.09 -22.75
C PHE A 284 -12.73 10.59 -24.12
N ALA A 285 -13.44 11.72 -24.18
CA ALA A 285 -13.81 12.34 -25.47
C ALA A 285 -12.59 12.89 -26.22
N ASP A 286 -11.66 13.55 -25.53
CA ASP A 286 -10.47 14.16 -26.14
C ASP A 286 -9.44 13.12 -26.63
N ASN A 287 -9.40 11.92 -26.01
CA ASN A 287 -8.43 10.87 -26.34
C ASN A 287 -9.02 9.71 -27.15
N ASN A 288 -10.31 9.69 -27.42
CA ASN A 288 -11.04 8.64 -28.16
C ASN A 288 -10.75 7.21 -27.64
N ILE A 289 -10.57 7.06 -26.31
CA ILE A 289 -10.23 5.80 -25.64
C ILE A 289 -11.49 5.21 -25.04
N GLY A 290 -11.84 3.98 -25.43
CA GLY A 290 -12.94 3.22 -24.82
C GLY A 290 -12.49 2.48 -23.56
N ILE A 291 -13.24 2.55 -22.45
CA ILE A 291 -12.96 1.78 -21.22
C ILE A 291 -12.81 0.29 -21.54
N LYS A 292 -13.63 -0.24 -22.43
CA LYS A 292 -13.60 -1.64 -22.87
C LYS A 292 -12.27 -2.05 -23.52
N GLU A 293 -11.66 -1.16 -24.30
CA GLU A 293 -10.36 -1.43 -24.94
C GLU A 293 -9.23 -1.59 -23.90
N ILE A 294 -9.28 -0.82 -22.81
CA ILE A 294 -8.30 -0.94 -21.72
C ILE A 294 -8.53 -2.22 -20.92
N GLU A 295 -9.79 -2.58 -20.65
CA GLU A 295 -10.15 -3.83 -19.97
C GLU A 295 -9.70 -5.05 -20.78
N ASP A 296 -9.88 -5.04 -22.10
CA ASP A 296 -9.43 -6.10 -23.02
C ASP A 296 -7.89 -6.21 -23.05
N MET A 297 -7.17 -5.08 -22.99
CA MET A 297 -5.70 -5.07 -22.89
C MET A 297 -5.19 -5.69 -21.59
N LEU A 298 -5.86 -5.46 -20.46
CA LEU A 298 -5.47 -6.04 -19.16
C LEU A 298 -5.70 -7.55 -19.11
N ASN A 299 -6.70 -8.06 -19.85
CA ASN A 299 -7.01 -9.48 -19.91
C ASN A 299 -6.07 -10.25 -20.85
N SER A 300 -5.57 -9.62 -21.91
CA SER A 300 -4.66 -10.26 -22.87
C SER A 300 -3.27 -10.62 -22.31
N ASP A 301 -2.89 -10.04 -21.16
CA ASP A 301 -1.61 -10.33 -20.50
C ASP A 301 -1.71 -11.54 -19.53
N LYS A 302 -2.91 -12.13 -19.35
CA LYS A 302 -3.15 -13.30 -18.46
C LYS A 302 -3.23 -14.64 -19.19
N GLU A 303 -3.29 -14.63 -20.55
CA GLU A 303 -3.14 -15.82 -21.40
C GLU A 303 -1.66 -16.03 -21.78
#